data_3592394c40761d72a228d4e12b2c3d48
#
_entry.id   3592394c40761d72a228d4e12b2c3d48
#
_cell.length_a   1.000
_cell.length_b   1.000
_cell.length_c   1.000
_cell.angle_alpha   90.00
_cell.angle_beta   90.00
_cell.angle_gamma   90.00
#
_symmetry.space_group_name_H-M   'P 1'
#
loop_
_entity.id
_entity.type
_entity.pdbx_description
1 polymer ?
#
loop_
_entity_poly.entity_id
_entity_poly.type
_entity_poly.pdbx_seq_one_letter_code
_entity_poly.pdbx_strand_id
1 'polypeptide(L)'
;MAQPVMMEVKNLVTRFHTQEGKVYAVNGVSYQLMEGETLGVVGESGSGKSVHVLSIMGLIPSPPGKIEQGEVFFRGRDLLKLSPEEMRAVRGAEIAMIFQDPMTSLNPVLTIGTQITEALKLHLGMSNKEADERAADLLAMVGIPDAKKRLKS
;
A
#
# COMPACT_ATOMS: atom_id res chain seq x y z
N MET A 1 16.74 -21.42 13.83
CA MET A 1 16.70 -20.04 14.34
C MET A 1 15.28 -19.53 14.11
N ALA A 2 14.68 -18.79 15.07
CA ALA A 2 13.36 -18.22 14.88
C ALA A 2 13.43 -17.14 13.78
N GLN A 3 12.43 -17.13 12.88
CA GLN A 3 12.33 -16.09 11.85
C GLN A 3 12.08 -14.74 12.53
N PRO A 4 12.73 -13.65 12.07
CA PRO A 4 12.51 -12.33 12.62
C PRO A 4 11.11 -11.82 12.30
N VAL A 5 10.51 -11.08 13.23
CA VAL A 5 9.22 -10.42 13.02
C VAL A 5 9.42 -9.26 12.06
N MET A 6 8.77 -9.33 10.90
CA MET A 6 8.79 -8.28 9.89
C MET A 6 7.77 -7.18 10.20
N MET A 7 6.54 -7.59 10.57
CA MET A 7 5.46 -6.66 10.94
C MET A 7 4.76 -7.15 12.22
N GLU A 8 4.46 -6.22 13.11
CA GLU A 8 3.67 -6.46 14.31
C GLU A 8 2.57 -5.41 14.43
N VAL A 9 1.33 -5.86 14.47
CA VAL A 9 0.16 -5.02 14.69
C VAL A 9 -0.35 -5.28 16.11
N LYS A 10 -0.57 -4.22 16.89
CA LYS A 10 -1.02 -4.29 18.28
C LYS A 10 -2.27 -3.47 18.49
N ASN A 11 -3.37 -4.11 18.88
CA ASN A 11 -4.63 -3.47 19.28
C ASN A 11 -5.10 -2.36 18.32
N LEU A 12 -4.98 -2.58 17.01
CA LEU A 12 -5.35 -1.60 16.01
C LEU A 12 -6.85 -1.35 16.02
N VAL A 13 -7.25 -0.07 16.20
CA VAL A 13 -8.63 0.37 16.20
C VAL A 13 -8.80 1.49 15.18
N THR A 14 -9.66 1.25 14.18
CA THR A 14 -10.03 2.26 13.18
C THR A 14 -11.52 2.43 13.15
N ARG A 15 -11.97 3.68 13.22
CA ARG A 15 -13.39 4.05 13.22
C ARG A 15 -13.67 5.12 12.17
N PHE A 16 -14.90 5.12 11.67
CA PHE A 16 -15.42 6.18 10.81
C PHE A 16 -16.51 6.94 11.56
N HIS A 17 -16.34 8.25 11.63
CA HIS A 17 -17.30 9.18 12.26
C HIS A 17 -18.20 9.74 11.17
N THR A 18 -19.34 9.10 10.94
CA THR A 18 -20.33 9.52 9.95
C THR A 18 -21.45 10.35 10.61
N GLN A 19 -22.27 10.98 9.79
CA GLN A 19 -23.46 11.71 10.30
C GLN A 19 -24.47 10.77 10.99
N GLU A 20 -24.51 9.50 10.60
CA GLU A 20 -25.39 8.48 11.16
C GLU A 20 -24.82 7.79 12.41
N GLY A 21 -23.56 8.09 12.77
CA GLY A 21 -22.92 7.53 13.95
C GLY A 21 -21.51 7.01 13.70
N LYS A 22 -20.99 6.24 14.65
CA LYS A 22 -19.65 5.64 14.60
C LYS A 22 -19.70 4.24 14.01
N VAL A 23 -18.92 4.01 12.98
CA VAL A 23 -18.70 2.68 12.39
C VAL A 23 -17.39 2.10 12.92
N TYR A 24 -17.44 0.93 13.53
CA TYR A 24 -16.32 0.20 14.10
C TYR A 24 -15.71 -0.71 13.01
N ALA A 25 -14.85 -0.16 12.18
CA ALA A 25 -14.32 -0.89 11.02
C ALA A 25 -13.20 -1.87 11.39
N VAL A 26 -12.32 -1.49 12.33
CA VAL A 26 -11.28 -2.35 12.92
C VAL A 26 -11.36 -2.18 14.43
N ASN A 27 -11.41 -3.29 15.15
CA ASN A 27 -11.71 -3.25 16.58
C ASN A 27 -10.75 -4.14 17.39
N GLY A 28 -9.54 -3.63 17.68
CA GLY A 28 -8.54 -4.29 18.52
C GLY A 28 -7.81 -5.45 17.84
N VAL A 29 -7.48 -5.31 16.57
CA VAL A 29 -6.77 -6.36 15.80
C VAL A 29 -5.29 -6.39 16.20
N SER A 30 -4.79 -7.60 16.48
CA SER A 30 -3.38 -7.84 16.81
C SER A 30 -2.88 -9.11 16.13
N TYR A 31 -1.69 -9.05 15.50
CA TYR A 31 -1.01 -10.18 14.90
C TYR A 31 0.45 -9.84 14.61
N GLN A 32 1.23 -10.86 14.29
CA GLN A 32 2.59 -10.74 13.80
C GLN A 32 2.72 -11.41 12.44
N LEU A 33 3.59 -10.87 11.60
CA LEU A 33 3.99 -11.44 10.32
C LEU A 33 5.51 -11.61 10.33
N MET A 34 5.96 -12.83 10.11
CA MET A 34 7.39 -13.16 10.07
C MET A 34 7.99 -12.85 8.69
N GLU A 35 9.29 -12.67 8.64
CA GLU A 35 9.98 -12.49 7.35
C GLU A 35 9.82 -13.74 6.47
N GLY A 36 9.42 -13.55 5.20
CA GLY A 36 9.16 -14.65 4.27
C GLY A 36 7.83 -15.39 4.48
N GLU A 37 6.99 -14.97 5.43
CA GLU A 37 5.68 -15.56 5.70
C GLU A 37 4.59 -14.96 4.79
N THR A 38 3.57 -15.78 4.48
CA THR A 38 2.33 -15.33 3.85
C THR A 38 1.18 -15.50 4.84
N LEU A 39 0.55 -14.38 5.21
CA LEU A 39 -0.61 -14.36 6.10
C LEU A 39 -1.92 -14.22 5.31
N GLY A 40 -2.81 -15.22 5.42
CA GLY A 40 -4.15 -15.13 4.87
C GLY A 40 -5.12 -14.43 5.83
N VAL A 41 -5.77 -13.35 5.38
CA VAL A 41 -6.81 -12.64 6.13
C VAL A 41 -8.17 -12.94 5.51
N VAL A 42 -9.01 -13.67 6.23
CA VAL A 42 -10.34 -14.11 5.77
C VAL A 42 -11.46 -13.45 6.58
N GLY A 43 -12.64 -13.37 6.02
CA GLY A 43 -13.82 -12.82 6.67
C GLY A 43 -14.87 -12.41 5.64
N GLU A 44 -16.09 -12.14 6.09
CA GLU A 44 -17.21 -11.71 5.26
C GLU A 44 -16.97 -10.33 4.61
N SER A 45 -17.76 -10.01 3.57
CA SER A 45 -17.75 -8.66 3.00
C SER A 45 -18.12 -7.62 4.07
N GLY A 46 -17.38 -6.52 4.12
CA GLY A 46 -17.60 -5.48 5.14
C GLY A 46 -16.98 -5.76 6.53
N SER A 47 -16.31 -6.89 6.73
CA SER A 47 -15.70 -7.24 8.02
C SER A 47 -14.43 -6.45 8.39
N GLY A 48 -14.04 -5.44 7.58
CA GLY A 48 -12.91 -4.57 7.88
C GLY A 48 -11.55 -5.01 7.31
N LYS A 49 -11.46 -6.11 6.54
CA LYS A 49 -10.20 -6.61 5.97
C LYS A 49 -9.40 -5.55 5.21
N SER A 50 -10.05 -4.87 4.27
CA SER A 50 -9.40 -3.81 3.49
C SER A 50 -9.09 -2.58 4.33
N VAL A 51 -10.01 -2.21 5.23
CA VAL A 51 -9.82 -1.05 6.13
C VAL A 51 -8.62 -1.25 7.04
N HIS A 52 -8.42 -2.46 7.57
CA HIS A 52 -7.27 -2.77 8.42
C HIS A 52 -5.94 -2.59 7.66
N VAL A 53 -5.83 -3.09 6.42
CA VAL A 53 -4.63 -2.92 5.59
C VAL A 53 -4.42 -1.44 5.21
N LEU A 54 -5.49 -0.73 4.83
CA LEU A 54 -5.44 0.70 4.56
C LEU A 54 -5.01 1.52 5.79
N SER A 55 -5.40 1.08 6.99
CA SER A 55 -4.94 1.70 8.25
C SER A 55 -3.44 1.55 8.44
N ILE A 56 -2.89 0.36 8.23
CA ILE A 56 -1.44 0.08 8.27
C ILE A 56 -0.68 0.98 7.29
N MET A 57 -1.22 1.12 6.09
CA MET A 57 -0.63 1.93 5.02
C MET A 57 -0.84 3.45 5.21
N GLY A 58 -1.61 3.88 6.23
CA GLY A 58 -1.97 5.29 6.42
C GLY A 58 -2.77 5.87 5.25
N LEU A 59 -3.63 5.05 4.62
CA LEU A 59 -4.45 5.41 3.46
C LEU A 59 -5.93 5.60 3.80
N ILE A 60 -6.28 5.59 5.09
CA ILE A 60 -7.64 5.88 5.53
C ILE A 60 -7.95 7.37 5.32
N PRO A 61 -9.02 7.71 4.56
CA PRO A 61 -9.45 9.10 4.42
C PRO A 61 -9.81 9.70 5.78
N SER A 62 -9.20 10.79 6.15
CA SER A 62 -9.47 11.45 7.41
C SER A 62 -9.80 12.93 7.17
N PRO A 63 -11.01 13.44 7.47
CA PRO A 63 -12.19 12.70 7.89
C PRO A 63 -12.82 11.86 6.76
N PRO A 64 -13.75 10.92 7.01
CA PRO A 64 -14.38 10.59 8.30
C PRO A 64 -13.63 9.50 9.10
N GLY A 65 -12.60 8.86 8.53
CA GLY A 65 -11.86 7.80 9.19
C GLY A 65 -10.83 8.31 10.18
N LYS A 66 -10.62 7.56 11.25
CA LYS A 66 -9.59 7.85 12.25
C LYS A 66 -9.04 6.54 12.83
N ILE A 67 -7.72 6.43 12.89
CA ILE A 67 -7.06 5.42 13.72
C ILE A 67 -7.06 5.97 15.15
N GLU A 68 -7.83 5.33 16.02
CA GLU A 68 -8.02 5.82 17.39
C GLU A 68 -7.04 5.18 18.37
N GLN A 69 -6.58 3.96 18.08
CA GLN A 69 -5.70 3.20 18.97
C GLN A 69 -4.88 2.18 18.17
N GLY A 70 -3.77 1.78 18.76
CA GLY A 70 -2.91 0.70 18.30
C GLY A 70 -1.52 1.16 17.93
N GLU A 71 -0.69 0.19 17.62
CA GLU A 71 0.68 0.38 17.12
C GLU A 71 0.90 -0.56 15.94
N VAL A 72 1.69 -0.13 14.97
CA VAL A 72 2.04 -0.91 13.79
C VAL A 72 3.55 -0.83 13.59
N PHE A 73 4.26 -1.83 14.04
CA PHE A 73 5.70 -1.91 13.84
C PHE A 73 6.03 -2.63 12.54
N PHE A 74 6.81 -2.01 11.70
CA PHE A 74 7.42 -2.61 10.52
C PHE A 74 8.94 -2.50 10.63
N ARG A 75 9.61 -3.65 10.72
CA ARG A 75 11.06 -3.72 10.96
C ARG A 75 11.50 -2.82 12.12
N GLY A 76 10.73 -2.84 13.21
CA GLY A 76 11.00 -2.07 14.43
C GLY A 76 10.62 -0.58 14.40
N ARG A 77 10.10 -0.06 13.28
CA ARG A 77 9.59 1.32 13.15
C ARG A 77 8.07 1.35 13.30
N ASP A 78 7.54 2.20 14.16
CA ASP A 78 6.10 2.39 14.30
C ASP A 78 5.56 3.26 13.16
N LEU A 79 4.86 2.63 12.21
CA LEU A 79 4.34 3.29 11.00
C LEU A 79 3.31 4.38 11.32
N LEU A 80 2.58 4.25 12.45
CA LEU A 80 1.55 5.23 12.83
C LEU A 80 2.15 6.54 13.38
N LYS A 81 3.44 6.54 13.71
CA LYS A 81 4.18 7.70 14.21
C LYS A 81 5.06 8.37 13.16
N LEU A 82 5.13 7.81 11.96
CA LEU A 82 5.91 8.39 10.87
C LEU A 82 5.28 9.68 10.37
N SER A 83 6.14 10.64 9.98
CA SER A 83 5.70 11.81 9.24
C SER A 83 5.16 11.43 7.85
N PRO A 84 4.38 12.29 7.18
CA PRO A 84 3.90 12.05 5.82
C PRO A 84 5.03 11.75 4.82
N GLU A 85 6.18 12.41 4.97
CA GLU A 85 7.39 12.22 4.14
C GLU A 85 8.01 10.85 4.37
N GLU A 86 8.20 10.45 5.63
CA GLU A 86 8.73 9.13 5.99
C GLU A 86 7.81 8.02 5.51
N MET A 87 6.48 8.18 5.69
CA MET A 87 5.50 7.20 5.22
C MET A 87 5.48 7.10 3.69
N ARG A 88 5.71 8.22 2.97
CA ARG A 88 5.85 8.21 1.50
C ARG A 88 7.07 7.40 1.06
N ALA A 89 8.18 7.49 1.78
CA ALA A 89 9.39 6.70 1.50
C ALA A 89 9.16 5.19 1.71
N VAL A 90 8.33 4.81 2.70
CA VAL A 90 7.98 3.40 2.95
C VAL A 90 7.06 2.85 1.86
N ARG A 91 6.05 3.63 1.45
CA ARG A 91 5.08 3.21 0.43
C ARG A 91 5.75 3.05 -0.93
N GLY A 92 5.53 1.91 -1.55
CA GLY A 92 6.07 1.56 -2.87
C GLY A 92 7.49 0.99 -2.82
N ALA A 93 8.34 1.43 -1.90
CA ALA A 93 9.70 0.93 -1.76
C ALA A 93 9.80 -0.27 -0.80
N GLU A 94 9.16 -0.21 0.34
CA GLU A 94 9.24 -1.25 1.37
C GLU A 94 7.92 -2.01 1.55
N ILE A 95 6.79 -1.32 1.42
CA ILE A 95 5.44 -1.91 1.50
C ILE A 95 4.66 -1.45 0.27
N ALA A 96 4.12 -2.40 -0.50
CA ALA A 96 3.26 -2.13 -1.64
C ALA A 96 1.87 -2.73 -1.43
N MET A 97 0.87 -2.20 -2.14
CA MET A 97 -0.50 -2.68 -2.09
C MET A 97 -1.05 -2.86 -3.50
N ILE A 98 -1.71 -4.00 -3.73
CA ILE A 98 -2.50 -4.24 -4.94
C ILE A 98 -3.96 -4.07 -4.54
N PHE A 99 -4.63 -3.10 -5.17
CA PHE A 99 -6.04 -2.82 -4.91
C PHE A 99 -6.96 -3.80 -5.63
N GLN A 100 -8.13 -4.01 -5.07
CA GLN A 100 -9.10 -4.98 -5.57
C GLN A 100 -9.74 -4.55 -6.90
N ASP A 101 -9.88 -3.24 -7.16
CA ASP A 101 -10.46 -2.70 -8.39
C ASP A 101 -9.35 -2.27 -9.37
N PRO A 102 -9.11 -3.04 -10.45
CA PRO A 102 -8.12 -2.67 -11.45
C PRO A 102 -8.54 -1.49 -12.34
N MET A 103 -9.85 -1.21 -12.44
CA MET A 103 -10.37 -0.17 -13.35
C MET A 103 -10.02 1.24 -12.89
N THR A 104 -9.82 1.43 -11.59
CA THR A 104 -9.43 2.71 -10.99
C THR A 104 -7.92 2.82 -10.72
N SER A 105 -7.14 1.80 -11.07
CA SER A 105 -5.71 1.73 -10.75
C SER A 105 -4.86 2.64 -11.63
N LEU A 106 -5.33 2.99 -12.82
CA LEU A 106 -4.64 3.89 -13.74
C LEU A 106 -5.37 5.22 -13.84
N ASN A 107 -4.61 6.30 -13.83
CA ASN A 107 -5.13 7.64 -14.12
C ASN A 107 -5.25 7.82 -15.64
N PRO A 108 -6.47 8.00 -16.19
CA PRO A 108 -6.67 8.10 -17.64
C PRO A 108 -6.11 9.37 -18.27
N VAL A 109 -5.71 10.35 -17.47
CA VAL A 109 -5.14 11.62 -17.93
C VAL A 109 -3.61 11.54 -18.11
N LEU A 110 -2.97 10.52 -17.52
CA LEU A 110 -1.53 10.31 -17.57
C LEU A 110 -1.19 9.12 -18.46
N THR A 111 -0.07 9.19 -19.18
CA THR A 111 0.41 8.04 -19.94
C THR A 111 0.82 6.88 -19.02
N ILE A 112 0.73 5.66 -19.51
CA ILE A 112 1.19 4.47 -18.79
C ILE A 112 2.67 4.60 -18.42
N GLY A 113 3.48 5.13 -19.33
CA GLY A 113 4.89 5.40 -19.09
C GLY A 113 5.11 6.32 -17.90
N THR A 114 4.40 7.45 -17.83
CA THR A 114 4.50 8.38 -16.71
C THR A 114 4.19 7.70 -15.38
N GLN A 115 3.11 6.93 -15.33
CA GLN A 115 2.65 6.26 -14.10
C GLN A 115 3.62 5.18 -13.60
N ILE A 116 4.22 4.40 -14.52
CA ILE A 116 5.22 3.38 -14.15
C ILE A 116 6.54 4.03 -13.76
N THR A 117 7.01 5.02 -14.53
CA THR A 117 8.33 5.62 -14.31
C THR A 117 8.39 6.52 -13.08
N GLU A 118 7.26 7.03 -12.60
CA GLU A 118 7.20 7.83 -11.37
C GLU A 118 7.80 7.06 -10.17
N ALA A 119 7.36 5.82 -9.94
CA ALA A 119 7.88 4.99 -8.87
C ALA A 119 9.37 4.64 -9.05
N LEU A 120 9.81 4.38 -10.27
CA LEU A 120 11.21 4.05 -10.59
C LEU A 120 12.13 5.24 -10.31
N LYS A 121 11.70 6.45 -10.65
CA LYS A 121 12.45 7.69 -10.39
C LYS A 121 12.47 8.02 -8.90
N LEU A 122 11.30 7.94 -8.24
CA LEU A 122 11.14 8.34 -6.85
C LEU A 122 11.91 7.41 -5.90
N HIS A 123 11.82 6.09 -6.09
CA HIS A 123 12.35 5.10 -5.16
C HIS A 123 13.73 4.54 -5.56
N LEU A 124 14.04 4.53 -6.85
CA LEU A 124 15.31 3.97 -7.35
C LEU A 124 16.26 5.05 -7.91
N GLY A 125 15.84 6.33 -7.94
CA GLY A 125 16.67 7.43 -8.42
C GLY A 125 17.04 7.32 -9.91
N MET A 126 16.28 6.57 -10.70
CA MET A 126 16.57 6.36 -12.13
C MET A 126 16.42 7.66 -12.94
N SER A 127 17.30 7.87 -13.90
CA SER A 127 17.14 8.89 -14.94
C SER A 127 15.91 8.60 -15.82
N ASN A 128 15.44 9.60 -16.57
CA ASN A 128 14.29 9.43 -17.47
C ASN A 128 14.50 8.26 -18.46
N LYS A 129 15.68 8.17 -19.05
CA LYS A 129 16.01 7.13 -20.02
C LYS A 129 16.00 5.72 -19.40
N GLU A 130 16.66 5.56 -18.26
CA GLU A 130 16.70 4.28 -17.54
C GLU A 130 15.31 3.85 -17.08
N ALA A 131 14.50 4.78 -16.57
CA ALA A 131 13.14 4.50 -16.15
C ALA A 131 12.24 4.09 -17.32
N ASP A 132 12.35 4.74 -18.49
CA ASP A 132 11.58 4.37 -19.69
C ASP A 132 11.97 2.98 -20.21
N GLU A 133 13.28 2.66 -20.27
CA GLU A 133 13.76 1.35 -20.65
C GLU A 133 13.25 0.29 -19.66
N ARG A 134 13.39 0.54 -18.37
CA ARG A 134 12.92 -0.38 -17.32
C ARG A 134 11.41 -0.57 -17.34
N ALA A 135 10.64 0.49 -17.57
CA ALA A 135 9.18 0.42 -17.70
C ALA A 135 8.76 -0.43 -18.90
N ALA A 136 9.46 -0.33 -20.03
CA ALA A 136 9.21 -1.18 -21.19
C ALA A 136 9.49 -2.65 -20.88
N ASP A 137 10.58 -2.95 -20.19
CA ASP A 137 10.92 -4.32 -19.76
C ASP A 137 9.84 -4.90 -18.83
N LEU A 138 9.37 -4.11 -17.86
CA LEU A 138 8.31 -4.53 -16.93
C LEU A 138 7.00 -4.86 -17.67
N LEU A 139 6.60 -4.04 -18.63
CA LEU A 139 5.42 -4.32 -19.47
C LEU A 139 5.61 -5.60 -20.29
N ALA A 140 6.80 -5.82 -20.85
CA ALA A 140 7.10 -7.03 -21.60
C ALA A 140 7.07 -8.28 -20.69
N MET A 141 7.60 -8.19 -19.47
CA MET A 141 7.58 -9.28 -18.48
C MET A 141 6.17 -9.73 -18.11
N VAL A 142 5.20 -8.82 -18.09
CA VAL A 142 3.79 -9.15 -17.83
C VAL A 142 2.99 -9.47 -19.10
N GLY A 143 3.68 -9.64 -20.23
CA GLY A 143 3.08 -10.09 -21.50
C GLY A 143 2.36 -9.01 -22.30
N ILE A 144 2.58 -7.72 -22.02
CA ILE A 144 2.02 -6.63 -22.82
C ILE A 144 2.77 -6.49 -24.13
N PRO A 145 2.12 -6.70 -25.29
CA PRO A 145 2.77 -6.56 -26.59
C PRO A 145 3.09 -5.09 -26.89
N ASP A 146 4.11 -4.85 -27.73
CA ASP A 146 4.54 -3.51 -28.14
C ASP A 146 4.84 -2.58 -26.96
N ALA A 147 5.48 -3.09 -25.92
CA ALA A 147 5.69 -2.43 -24.63
C ALA A 147 6.17 -0.97 -24.76
N LYS A 148 7.19 -0.71 -25.59
CA LYS A 148 7.71 0.66 -25.83
C LYS A 148 6.67 1.61 -26.41
N LYS A 149 5.78 1.12 -27.28
CA LYS A 149 4.69 1.92 -27.86
C LYS A 149 3.60 2.17 -26.80
N ARG A 150 3.31 1.17 -25.97
CA ARG A 150 2.31 1.26 -24.90
C ARG A 150 2.65 2.26 -23.81
N LEU A 151 3.92 2.56 -23.59
CA LEU A 151 4.31 3.61 -22.63
C LEU A 151 3.71 5.00 -22.97
N LYS A 152 3.40 5.23 -24.26
CA LYS A 152 2.82 6.50 -24.73
C LYS A 152 1.29 6.53 -24.74
N SER A 153 0.65 5.41 -24.38
CA SER A 153 -0.82 5.29 -24.33
C SER A 153 -1.37 5.93 -23.08
#